data_b211f8c61486ee1aa87d3019c66a3d1b
#
_entry.id   b211f8c61486ee1aa87d3019c66a3d1b
#
_cell.length_a   1.000
_cell.length_b   1.000
_cell.length_c   1.000
_cell.angle_alpha   90.00
_cell.angle_beta   90.00
_cell.angle_gamma   90.00
#
_symmetry.space_group_name_H-M   'P 1'
#
loop_
_entity.id
_entity.type
_entity.pdbx_description
1 polymer ?
#
loop_
_entity_poly.entity_id
_entity_poly.type
_entity_poly.pdbx_seq_one_letter_code
_entity_poly.pdbx_strand_id
1 'polypeptide(L)'
;PGVDAEQRGQAEAIARSTDTCLAIGVPLIAVIIGEGGSGGAVAIASANRILMLEHSIYTVASPEAAASILWRDSSKAIDAATSMKITAQDLEALGVIDTVVKEPVGGAHRDRPMMMK
;
A
#
# COMPACT_ATOMS: atom_id res chain seq x y z
N PRO A 1 -6.53 4.96 -9.83
CA PRO A 1 -7.16 4.56 -11.09
C PRO A 1 -7.68 5.77 -11.86
N GLY A 2 -7.69 5.68 -13.20
CA GLY A 2 -8.14 6.77 -14.05
C GLY A 2 -9.65 6.80 -14.26
N VAL A 3 -10.10 7.74 -15.08
CA VAL A 3 -11.53 7.95 -15.41
C VAL A 3 -12.18 6.68 -15.98
N ASP A 4 -11.48 5.94 -16.83
CA ASP A 4 -11.98 4.69 -17.39
C ASP A 4 -12.30 3.63 -16.33
N ALA A 5 -11.48 3.54 -15.29
CA ALA A 5 -11.71 2.61 -14.19
C ALA A 5 -12.93 3.04 -13.35
N GLU A 6 -13.10 4.35 -13.14
CA GLU A 6 -14.28 4.88 -12.44
C GLU A 6 -15.56 4.63 -13.22
N GLN A 7 -15.55 4.83 -14.53
CA GLN A 7 -16.70 4.54 -15.39
C GLN A 7 -17.08 3.06 -15.38
N ARG A 8 -16.13 2.17 -15.16
CA ARG A 8 -16.36 0.73 -15.05
C ARG A 8 -16.68 0.25 -13.64
N GLY A 9 -16.86 1.14 -12.69
CA GLY A 9 -17.33 0.81 -11.35
C GLY A 9 -16.27 0.23 -10.42
N GLN A 10 -15.01 0.67 -10.51
CA GLN A 10 -13.91 0.20 -9.64
C GLN A 10 -14.19 0.41 -8.15
N ALA A 11 -14.86 1.51 -7.77
CA ALA A 11 -15.14 1.82 -6.38
C ALA A 11 -16.05 0.75 -5.76
N GLU A 12 -17.08 0.34 -6.47
CA GLU A 12 -17.97 -0.76 -6.07
C GLU A 12 -17.22 -2.10 -6.00
N ALA A 13 -16.36 -2.38 -6.98
CA ALA A 13 -15.56 -3.61 -7.00
C ALA A 13 -14.60 -3.68 -5.80
N ILE A 14 -13.95 -2.58 -5.45
CA ILE A 14 -13.07 -2.49 -4.28
C ILE A 14 -13.89 -2.68 -2.99
N ALA A 15 -15.03 -2.03 -2.87
CA ALA A 15 -15.89 -2.15 -1.68
C ALA A 15 -16.38 -3.59 -1.48
N ARG A 16 -16.84 -4.26 -2.53
CA ARG A 16 -17.25 -5.68 -2.47
C ARG A 16 -16.09 -6.60 -2.13
N SER A 17 -14.92 -6.37 -2.73
CA SER A 17 -13.73 -7.17 -2.44
C SER A 17 -13.33 -7.04 -0.98
N THR A 18 -13.36 -5.83 -0.43
CA THR A 18 -13.07 -5.58 0.99
C THR A 18 -14.05 -6.30 1.90
N ASP A 19 -15.35 -6.18 1.63
CA ASP A 19 -16.41 -6.84 2.39
C ASP A 19 -16.25 -8.37 2.37
N THR A 20 -15.99 -8.93 1.19
CA THR A 20 -15.75 -10.36 1.02
C THR A 20 -14.51 -10.82 1.78
N CYS A 21 -13.39 -10.07 1.70
CA CYS A 21 -12.15 -10.37 2.42
C CYS A 21 -12.35 -10.37 3.94
N LEU A 22 -13.12 -9.43 4.46
CA LEU A 22 -13.45 -9.37 5.90
C LEU A 22 -14.33 -10.54 6.36
N ALA A 23 -15.15 -11.09 5.47
CA ALA A 23 -16.03 -12.23 5.76
C ALA A 23 -15.34 -13.59 5.58
N ILE A 24 -14.13 -13.67 5.03
CA ILE A 24 -13.40 -14.92 4.82
C ILE A 24 -13.08 -15.58 6.17
N GLY A 25 -13.44 -16.86 6.28
CA GLY A 25 -13.20 -17.67 7.48
C GLY A 25 -11.85 -18.42 7.50
N VAL A 26 -10.90 -18.02 6.64
CA VAL A 26 -9.55 -18.62 6.56
C VAL A 26 -8.50 -17.51 6.64
N PRO A 27 -7.25 -17.85 7.01
CA PRO A 27 -6.18 -16.86 7.05
C PRO A 27 -5.97 -16.16 5.70
N LEU A 28 -5.90 -14.85 5.74
CA LEU A 28 -5.62 -14.00 4.58
C LEU A 28 -4.30 -13.28 4.80
N ILE A 29 -3.37 -13.45 3.88
CA ILE A 29 -2.05 -12.81 3.92
C ILE A 29 -1.92 -11.88 2.73
N ALA A 30 -1.53 -10.64 2.97
CA ALA A 30 -1.24 -9.65 1.94
C ALA A 30 0.25 -9.36 1.88
N VAL A 31 0.76 -9.16 0.67
CA VAL A 31 2.15 -8.77 0.45
C VAL A 31 2.18 -7.54 -0.45
N ILE A 32 2.73 -6.44 0.06
CA ILE A 32 2.90 -5.20 -0.70
C ILE A 32 4.25 -5.26 -1.39
N ILE A 33 4.22 -5.34 -2.72
CA ILE A 33 5.43 -5.52 -3.55
C ILE A 33 5.83 -4.27 -4.35
N GLY A 34 5.10 -3.17 -4.19
CA GLY A 34 5.32 -1.91 -4.90
C GLY A 34 4.57 -0.78 -4.21
N GLU A 35 3.53 -0.28 -4.84
CA GLU A 35 2.71 0.81 -4.31
C GLU A 35 1.32 0.31 -3.93
N GLY A 36 0.98 0.38 -2.64
CA GLY A 36 -0.37 0.19 -2.15
C GLY A 36 -0.98 1.53 -1.75
N GLY A 37 -2.11 1.89 -2.36
CA GLY A 37 -2.70 3.21 -2.12
C GLY A 37 -4.22 3.25 -2.11
N SER A 38 -4.75 4.28 -1.44
CA SER A 38 -6.16 4.65 -1.45
C SER A 38 -7.11 3.48 -1.10
N GLY A 39 -8.17 3.28 -1.86
CA GLY A 39 -9.13 2.21 -1.65
C GLY A 39 -8.53 0.80 -1.72
N GLY A 40 -7.53 0.60 -2.60
CA GLY A 40 -6.74 -0.63 -2.65
C GLY A 40 -5.95 -0.87 -1.37
N ALA A 41 -5.41 0.18 -0.75
CA ALA A 41 -4.76 0.08 0.55
C ALA A 41 -5.72 -0.42 1.64
N VAL A 42 -6.96 0.07 1.67
CA VAL A 42 -7.99 -0.38 2.62
C VAL A 42 -8.30 -1.87 2.42
N ALA A 43 -8.42 -2.31 1.16
CA ALA A 43 -8.66 -3.72 0.85
C ALA A 43 -7.50 -4.62 1.33
N ILE A 44 -6.26 -4.20 1.14
CA ILE A 44 -5.06 -4.90 1.65
C ILE A 44 -5.07 -4.96 3.18
N ALA A 45 -5.48 -3.89 3.85
CA ALA A 45 -5.56 -3.81 5.31
C ALA A 45 -6.55 -4.80 5.93
N SER A 46 -7.46 -5.40 5.14
CA SER A 46 -8.37 -6.45 5.62
C SER A 46 -7.69 -7.80 5.86
N ALA A 47 -6.43 -7.96 5.50
CA ALA A 47 -5.66 -9.18 5.72
C ALA A 47 -5.33 -9.41 7.20
N ASN A 48 -5.15 -10.69 7.58
CA ASN A 48 -4.70 -11.06 8.93
C ASN A 48 -3.23 -10.76 9.16
N ARG A 49 -2.43 -10.81 8.10
CA ARG A 49 -1.01 -10.47 8.10
C ARG A 49 -0.68 -9.65 6.87
N ILE A 50 0.10 -8.62 7.06
CA ILE A 50 0.56 -7.73 6.01
C ILE A 50 2.08 -7.71 6.01
N LEU A 51 2.66 -8.21 4.93
CA LEU A 51 4.08 -8.15 4.66
C LEU A 51 4.34 -7.05 3.60
N MET A 52 5.50 -6.45 3.65
CA MET A 52 5.83 -5.36 2.73
C MET A 52 7.30 -5.47 2.33
N LEU A 53 7.60 -5.36 1.04
CA LEU A 53 8.98 -5.28 0.59
C LEU A 53 9.62 -3.97 1.07
N GLU A 54 10.89 -4.03 1.36
CA GLU A 54 11.65 -2.94 2.02
C GLU A 54 11.62 -1.60 1.25
N HIS A 55 11.49 -1.64 -0.07
CA HIS A 55 11.43 -0.46 -0.92
C HIS A 55 10.01 -0.14 -1.44
N SER A 56 9.00 -0.82 -0.94
CA SER A 56 7.60 -0.54 -1.26
C SER A 56 7.08 0.66 -0.46
N ILE A 57 5.96 1.23 -0.92
CA ILE A 57 5.23 2.27 -0.21
C ILE A 57 3.77 1.87 -0.02
N TYR A 58 3.19 2.33 1.08
CA TYR A 58 1.81 2.04 1.42
C TYR A 58 1.16 3.26 2.08
N THR A 59 0.08 3.78 1.50
CA THR A 59 -0.52 5.04 1.92
C THR A 59 -1.99 5.12 1.54
N VAL A 60 -2.74 5.94 2.26
CA VAL A 60 -4.16 6.21 1.96
C VAL A 60 -4.36 7.22 0.82
N ALA A 61 -3.36 8.05 0.54
CA ALA A 61 -3.39 9.03 -0.54
C ALA A 61 -1.98 9.25 -1.10
N SER A 62 -1.87 9.65 -2.36
CA SER A 62 -0.57 10.04 -2.90
C SER A 62 -0.04 11.30 -2.18
N PRO A 63 1.29 11.50 -2.12
CA PRO A 63 1.85 12.71 -1.54
C PRO A 63 1.31 13.99 -2.18
N GLU A 64 1.07 13.99 -3.49
CA GLU A 64 0.49 15.13 -4.22
C GLU A 64 -0.96 15.40 -3.79
N ALA A 65 -1.76 14.35 -3.66
CA ALA A 65 -3.14 14.46 -3.18
C ALA A 65 -3.17 14.94 -1.74
N ALA A 66 -2.32 14.41 -0.87
CA ALA A 66 -2.21 14.82 0.52
C ALA A 66 -1.79 16.30 0.62
N ALA A 67 -0.80 16.73 -0.16
CA ALA A 67 -0.36 18.12 -0.21
C ALA A 67 -1.48 19.05 -0.67
N SER A 68 -2.24 18.65 -1.67
CA SER A 68 -3.39 19.42 -2.18
C SER A 68 -4.49 19.56 -1.12
N ILE A 69 -4.77 18.49 -0.37
CA ILE A 69 -5.79 18.48 0.68
C ILE A 69 -5.35 19.33 1.88
N LEU A 70 -4.12 19.17 2.35
CA LEU A 70 -3.63 19.79 3.58
C LEU A 70 -3.22 21.25 3.37
N TRP A 71 -2.55 21.53 2.27
CA TRP A 71 -1.96 22.86 2.02
C TRP A 71 -2.52 23.57 0.80
N ARG A 72 -3.42 22.93 0.04
CA ARG A 72 -3.94 23.43 -1.23
C ARG A 72 -2.84 23.74 -2.28
N ASP A 73 -1.74 23.01 -2.17
CA ASP A 73 -0.54 23.21 -2.99
C ASP A 73 0.15 21.87 -3.25
N SER A 74 -0.02 21.32 -4.43
CA SER A 74 0.57 20.04 -4.83
C SER A 74 2.11 20.09 -4.96
N SER A 75 2.71 21.29 -5.06
CA SER A 75 4.17 21.44 -5.10
C SER A 75 4.84 21.01 -3.79
N LYS A 76 4.09 20.91 -2.69
CA LYS A 76 4.54 20.42 -1.38
C LYS A 76 4.49 18.88 -1.23
N ALA A 77 4.43 18.15 -2.32
CA ALA A 77 4.37 16.69 -2.30
C ALA A 77 5.56 16.04 -1.55
N ILE A 78 6.75 16.61 -1.64
CA ILE A 78 7.94 16.11 -0.92
C ILE A 78 7.75 16.23 0.59
N ASP A 79 7.26 17.37 1.06
CA ASP A 79 6.99 17.60 2.49
C ASP A 79 5.88 16.65 2.97
N ALA A 80 4.85 16.44 2.16
CA ALA A 80 3.79 15.49 2.43
C ALA A 80 4.34 14.07 2.53
N ALA A 81 5.13 13.62 1.58
CA ALA A 81 5.72 12.28 1.57
C ALA A 81 6.55 12.02 2.83
N THR A 82 7.35 12.98 3.24
CA THR A 82 8.17 12.88 4.45
C THR A 82 7.32 12.80 5.72
N SER A 83 6.25 13.60 5.79
CA SER A 83 5.38 13.66 6.97
C SER A 83 4.44 12.45 7.10
N MET A 84 4.07 11.81 6.00
CA MET A 84 3.08 10.74 5.95
C MET A 84 3.57 9.39 6.46
N LYS A 85 4.89 9.19 6.59
CA LYS A 85 5.47 7.93 7.08
C LYS A 85 5.00 6.72 6.26
N ILE A 86 5.26 6.74 4.95
CA ILE A 86 4.73 5.76 3.99
C ILE A 86 5.69 4.61 3.66
N THR A 87 6.89 4.61 4.23
CA THR A 87 7.90 3.56 3.99
C THR A 87 7.62 2.30 4.81
N ALA A 88 8.16 1.18 4.38
CA ALA A 88 8.00 -0.09 5.08
C ALA A 88 8.47 -0.01 6.53
N GLN A 89 9.61 0.62 6.78
CA GLN A 89 10.19 0.76 8.11
C GLN A 89 9.33 1.62 9.04
N ASP A 90 8.81 2.73 8.52
CA ASP A 90 7.91 3.60 9.29
C ASP A 90 6.62 2.87 9.66
N LEU A 91 6.04 2.13 8.71
CA LEU A 91 4.77 1.43 8.90
C LEU A 91 4.90 0.22 9.82
N GLU A 92 6.04 -0.46 9.83
CA GLU A 92 6.34 -1.51 10.81
C GLU A 92 6.44 -0.90 12.22
N ALA A 93 7.16 0.20 12.37
CA ALA A 93 7.29 0.90 13.65
C ALA A 93 5.95 1.40 14.19
N LEU A 94 5.03 1.81 13.32
CA LEU A 94 3.67 2.24 13.67
C LEU A 94 2.71 1.06 13.90
N GLY A 95 3.12 -0.18 13.61
CA GLY A 95 2.25 -1.36 13.74
C GLY A 95 1.20 -1.50 12.65
N VAL A 96 1.35 -0.79 11.52
CA VAL A 96 0.43 -0.86 10.38
C VAL A 96 0.66 -2.13 9.55
N ILE A 97 1.92 -2.53 9.41
CA ILE A 97 2.32 -3.79 8.78
C ILE A 97 3.00 -4.70 9.80
N ASP A 98 3.03 -5.99 9.53
CA ASP A 98 3.58 -6.98 10.45
C ASP A 98 5.07 -7.25 10.21
N THR A 99 5.52 -7.24 8.97
CA THR A 99 6.89 -7.64 8.63
C THR A 99 7.40 -6.91 7.40
N VAL A 100 8.63 -6.40 7.49
CA VAL A 100 9.39 -5.90 6.34
C VAL A 100 10.22 -7.03 5.75
N VAL A 101 10.03 -7.32 4.47
CA VAL A 101 10.78 -8.32 3.71
C VAL A 101 11.95 -7.63 3.02
N LYS A 102 13.16 -8.01 3.38
CA LYS A 102 14.38 -7.44 2.79
C LYS A 102 14.51 -7.81 1.31
N GLU A 103 15.02 -6.87 0.54
CA GLU A 103 15.27 -7.05 -0.87
C GLU A 103 16.77 -7.15 -1.15
N PRO A 104 17.19 -7.93 -2.17
CA PRO A 104 18.58 -7.93 -2.61
C PRO A 104 18.96 -6.57 -3.21
N VAL A 105 20.25 -6.29 -3.28
CA VAL A 105 20.75 -5.07 -3.91
C VAL A 105 20.25 -4.97 -5.36
N GLY A 106 19.58 -3.89 -5.68
CA GLY A 106 18.97 -3.64 -6.98
C GLY A 106 17.51 -4.11 -7.12
N GLY A 107 16.89 -4.64 -6.04
CA GLY A 107 15.47 -4.97 -5.98
C GLY A 107 15.15 -6.46 -6.10
N ALA A 108 13.92 -6.83 -5.70
CA ALA A 108 13.43 -8.20 -5.63
C ALA A 108 13.59 -9.02 -6.92
N HIS A 109 13.51 -8.37 -8.08
CA HIS A 109 13.63 -9.01 -9.39
C HIS A 109 15.06 -9.45 -9.75
N ARG A 110 16.06 -8.95 -9.02
CA ARG A 110 17.48 -9.24 -9.29
C ARG A 110 17.94 -10.59 -8.76
N ASP A 111 17.36 -11.04 -7.66
CA ASP A 111 17.71 -12.33 -7.05
C ASP A 111 16.45 -13.05 -6.58
N ARG A 112 15.78 -13.72 -7.51
CA ARG A 112 14.56 -14.48 -7.24
C ARG A 112 14.76 -15.61 -6.22
N PRO A 113 15.87 -16.41 -6.27
CA PRO A 113 16.10 -17.47 -5.29
C PRO A 113 16.20 -16.93 -3.86
N MET A 114 16.80 -15.75 -3.64
CA MET A 114 16.85 -15.13 -2.33
C MET A 114 15.46 -14.73 -1.83
N MET A 115 14.62 -14.17 -2.73
CA MET A 115 13.27 -13.71 -2.38
C MET A 115 12.30 -14.85 -2.06
N MET A 116 12.59 -16.07 -2.51
CA MET A 116 11.72 -17.25 -2.33
C MET A 116 12.08 -18.09 -1.09
N LYS A 117 13.07 -17.69 -0.33
CA LYS A 117 13.48 -18.33 0.93
C LYS A 117 12.80 -17.69 2.13
#